data_49557d245aebbbd15b6fbc350ad761de
#
_entry.id   49557d245aebbbd15b6fbc350ad761de
#
_cell.length_a   1.000
_cell.length_b   1.000
_cell.length_c   1.000
_cell.angle_alpha   90.00
_cell.angle_beta   90.00
_cell.angle_gamma   90.00
#
_symmetry.space_group_name_H-M   'P 1'
#
loop_
_entity.id
_entity.type
_entity.pdbx_description
1 polymer ?
#
loop_
_entity_poly.entity_id
_entity_poly.type
_entity_poly.pdbx_seq_one_letter_code
_entity_poly.pdbx_strand_id
1 'polypeptide(L)'
;MMSANPIAKVLQSGPACNYSVAAGTVIAALLVAFLPIPAFAQDALPIVSVSETASGGTEYSLTLQILLLMTVLTLLPSFLIMMTSFVRIIIVLSLLRQAIGTAQTPPNQVLVGIALFLSIFIMSPVLQSIYDDALTPYMNDQIEATEAVELAADPLREFMLAQTREEDVGVFLDISDTQLEGDYSTVPMSILIPAFMTSELKTAFTIGFLLYIPFVIIDLVVASVLMSMGMMMLSPMMISMPFKLMLFVLADGWLLVMQSITASFTG
;
A
#
# COMPACT_ATOMS: atom_id res chain seq x y z
N MET A 1 -22.53 -26.13 43.55
CA MET A 1 -22.23 -24.70 43.72
C MET A 1 -21.06 -24.38 42.79
N MET A 2 -21.35 -24.00 41.55
CA MET A 2 -20.31 -23.62 40.54
C MET A 2 -20.26 -22.09 40.50
N SER A 3 -19.09 -21.56 40.88
CA SER A 3 -18.77 -20.15 40.88
C SER A 3 -18.70 -19.67 39.42
N ALA A 4 -19.56 -18.73 39.07
CA ALA A 4 -19.56 -18.09 37.76
C ALA A 4 -18.36 -17.17 37.63
N ASN A 5 -17.60 -17.36 36.57
CA ASN A 5 -16.37 -16.64 36.20
C ASN A 5 -16.70 -15.16 35.87
N PRO A 6 -16.15 -14.16 36.58
CA PRO A 6 -16.46 -12.74 36.38
C PRO A 6 -15.93 -12.16 35.06
N ILE A 7 -15.07 -12.87 34.36
CA ILE A 7 -14.48 -12.39 33.08
C ILE A 7 -15.48 -12.40 31.92
N ALA A 8 -16.53 -13.23 31.99
CA ALA A 8 -17.53 -13.31 30.91
C ALA A 8 -18.48 -12.10 30.86
N LYS A 9 -18.55 -11.28 31.92
CA LYS A 9 -19.46 -10.12 31.99
C LYS A 9 -18.86 -8.82 31.48
N VAL A 10 -17.52 -8.74 31.33
CA VAL A 10 -16.81 -7.53 30.86
C VAL A 10 -16.72 -7.48 29.31
N LEU A 11 -16.91 -8.60 28.64
CA LEU A 11 -16.86 -8.69 27.18
C LEU A 11 -18.18 -8.34 26.46
N GLN A 12 -19.26 -8.03 27.20
CA GLN A 12 -20.59 -7.77 26.61
C GLN A 12 -21.02 -6.29 26.59
N SER A 13 -20.19 -5.34 27.01
CA SER A 13 -20.58 -3.93 27.10
C SER A 13 -19.55 -2.95 26.54
N GLY A 14 -18.91 -3.27 25.43
CA GLY A 14 -18.05 -2.34 24.69
C GLY A 14 -18.68 -1.96 23.36
N PRO A 15 -18.40 -0.76 22.80
CA PRO A 15 -18.94 -0.29 21.51
C PRO A 15 -18.34 -1.02 20.29
N ALA A 16 -17.83 -2.23 20.49
CA ALA A 16 -17.14 -3.05 19.48
C ALA A 16 -18.04 -3.55 18.33
N CYS A 17 -19.36 -3.30 18.37
CA CYS A 17 -20.28 -3.85 17.36
C CYS A 17 -20.37 -3.00 16.08
N ASN A 18 -19.97 -1.73 16.12
CA ASN A 18 -20.06 -0.87 14.92
C ASN A 18 -18.82 -0.94 14.03
N TYR A 19 -17.65 -1.31 14.58
CA TYR A 19 -16.40 -1.40 13.80
C TYR A 19 -16.41 -2.52 12.77
N SER A 20 -17.09 -3.63 13.04
CA SER A 20 -17.16 -4.75 12.10
C SER A 20 -18.01 -4.45 10.87
N VAL A 21 -19.02 -3.58 10.99
CA VAL A 21 -19.88 -3.19 9.87
C VAL A 21 -19.20 -2.16 8.98
N ALA A 22 -18.53 -1.15 9.56
CA ALA A 22 -17.81 -0.13 8.80
C ALA A 22 -16.57 -0.72 8.07
N ALA A 23 -15.78 -1.56 8.77
CA ALA A 23 -14.68 -2.28 8.13
C ALA A 23 -15.18 -3.23 7.03
N GLY A 24 -16.29 -3.91 7.24
CA GLY A 24 -16.91 -4.79 6.27
C GLY A 24 -17.38 -4.07 5.01
N THR A 25 -17.94 -2.87 5.12
CA THR A 25 -18.40 -2.08 3.97
C THR A 25 -17.24 -1.51 3.15
N VAL A 26 -16.17 -1.05 3.79
CA VAL A 26 -14.96 -0.58 3.10
C VAL A 26 -14.25 -1.73 2.39
N ILE A 27 -14.12 -2.89 3.04
CA ILE A 27 -13.55 -4.09 2.42
C ILE A 27 -14.42 -4.58 1.26
N ALA A 28 -15.74 -4.56 1.39
CA ALA A 28 -16.66 -4.93 0.32
C ALA A 28 -16.57 -3.95 -0.87
N ALA A 29 -16.45 -2.65 -0.64
CA ALA A 29 -16.27 -1.65 -1.68
C ALA A 29 -14.92 -1.81 -2.41
N LEU A 30 -13.84 -2.10 -1.68
CA LEU A 30 -12.54 -2.40 -2.26
C LEU A 30 -12.54 -3.74 -3.04
N LEU A 31 -13.20 -4.77 -2.53
CA LEU A 31 -13.35 -6.05 -3.24
C LEU A 31 -14.17 -5.92 -4.51
N VAL A 32 -15.21 -5.09 -4.52
CA VAL A 32 -16.01 -4.81 -5.73
C VAL A 32 -15.18 -4.03 -6.77
N ALA A 33 -14.28 -3.15 -6.35
CA ALA A 33 -13.37 -2.43 -7.24
C ALA A 33 -12.29 -3.34 -7.88
N PHE A 34 -11.99 -4.47 -7.26
CA PHE A 34 -11.01 -5.47 -7.76
C PHE A 34 -11.64 -6.67 -8.48
N LEU A 35 -12.96 -6.79 -8.53
CA LEU A 35 -13.59 -7.80 -9.37
C LEU A 35 -13.21 -7.51 -10.84
N PRO A 36 -12.69 -8.52 -11.57
CA PRO A 36 -12.53 -8.37 -13.01
C PRO A 36 -13.94 -8.14 -13.57
N ILE A 37 -14.22 -6.91 -13.95
CA ILE A 37 -15.43 -6.59 -14.71
C ILE A 37 -15.32 -7.43 -15.98
N PRO A 38 -16.18 -8.44 -16.20
CA PRO A 38 -16.16 -9.15 -17.46
C PRO A 38 -16.28 -8.08 -18.54
N ALA A 39 -15.31 -8.06 -19.43
CA ALA A 39 -15.32 -7.16 -20.57
C ALA A 39 -16.55 -7.49 -21.43
N PHE A 40 -17.68 -6.92 -21.09
CA PHE A 40 -18.79 -6.69 -22.03
C PHE A 40 -18.32 -5.57 -22.96
N ALA A 41 -17.24 -5.83 -23.64
CA ALA A 41 -16.80 -5.00 -24.73
C ALA A 41 -17.19 -5.77 -25.97
N GLN A 42 -18.14 -5.24 -26.66
CA GLN A 42 -18.16 -5.19 -28.11
C GLN A 42 -19.55 -4.91 -28.66
N ASP A 43 -20.19 -3.88 -28.05
CA ASP A 43 -20.91 -2.98 -28.95
C ASP A 43 -20.11 -1.68 -28.92
N ALA A 44 -19.43 -1.44 -30.04
CA ALA A 44 -18.57 -0.28 -30.23
C ALA A 44 -19.40 0.97 -29.90
N LEU A 45 -19.12 1.55 -28.73
CA LEU A 45 -19.52 2.94 -28.50
C LEU A 45 -18.93 3.71 -29.67
N PRO A 46 -19.74 4.44 -30.46
CA PRO A 46 -19.23 5.23 -31.56
C PRO A 46 -18.31 6.31 -30.97
N ILE A 47 -17.01 6.00 -30.91
CA ILE A 47 -15.98 6.87 -30.33
C ILE A 47 -15.81 8.15 -31.14
N VAL A 48 -16.37 8.20 -32.36
CA VAL A 48 -16.43 9.39 -33.19
C VAL A 48 -17.61 9.25 -34.13
N SER A 49 -18.81 9.69 -33.74
CA SER A 49 -19.76 10.15 -34.73
C SER A 49 -19.49 11.64 -34.95
N VAL A 50 -18.70 11.95 -35.95
CA VAL A 50 -18.59 13.31 -36.48
C VAL A 50 -19.89 13.59 -37.19
N SER A 51 -20.90 14.08 -36.48
CA SER A 51 -22.03 14.77 -37.11
C SER A 51 -21.65 16.25 -37.17
N GLU A 52 -21.34 16.71 -38.39
CA GLU A 52 -21.16 18.13 -38.68
C GLU A 52 -22.50 18.86 -38.41
N THR A 53 -22.65 19.35 -37.19
CA THR A 53 -23.70 20.30 -36.89
C THR A 53 -23.10 21.69 -36.85
N ALA A 54 -23.77 22.65 -37.49
CA ALA A 54 -23.31 23.99 -37.84
C ALA A 54 -23.02 24.95 -36.66
N SER A 55 -22.66 24.43 -35.50
CA SER A 55 -22.13 25.19 -34.34
C SER A 55 -21.01 24.40 -33.67
N GLY A 56 -19.85 24.43 -34.29
CA GLY A 56 -18.69 23.61 -33.99
C GLY A 56 -17.94 23.93 -32.71
N GLY A 57 -18.55 23.74 -31.53
CA GLY A 57 -17.82 23.99 -30.29
C GLY A 57 -18.16 23.08 -29.10
N THR A 58 -19.33 22.52 -29.02
CA THR A 58 -19.85 21.89 -27.80
C THR A 58 -19.76 20.37 -27.75
N GLU A 59 -19.70 19.67 -28.88
CA GLU A 59 -19.66 18.19 -28.87
C GLU A 59 -18.28 17.63 -28.54
N TYR A 60 -17.20 18.32 -28.93
CA TYR A 60 -15.85 17.93 -28.52
C TYR A 60 -15.61 18.05 -27.02
N SER A 61 -16.25 19.00 -26.38
CA SER A 61 -16.08 19.23 -24.93
C SER A 61 -16.67 18.11 -24.09
N LEU A 62 -17.83 17.55 -24.48
CA LEU A 62 -18.49 16.49 -23.73
C LEU A 62 -17.70 15.16 -23.81
N THR A 63 -17.21 14.80 -25.00
CA THR A 63 -16.39 13.60 -25.22
C THR A 63 -15.06 13.69 -24.50
N LEU A 64 -14.42 14.86 -24.51
CA LEU A 64 -13.19 15.12 -23.76
C LEU A 64 -13.41 15.04 -22.24
N GLN A 65 -14.53 15.57 -21.75
CA GLN A 65 -14.87 15.49 -20.33
C GLN A 65 -15.09 14.04 -19.88
N ILE A 66 -15.82 13.24 -20.67
CA ILE A 66 -16.03 11.81 -20.39
C ILE A 66 -14.71 11.04 -20.43
N LEU A 67 -13.87 11.29 -21.43
CA LEU A 67 -12.55 10.65 -21.54
C LEU A 67 -11.66 11.00 -20.33
N LEU A 68 -11.62 12.27 -19.93
CA LEU A 68 -10.88 12.73 -18.78
C LEU A 68 -11.41 12.13 -17.48
N LEU A 69 -12.74 12.10 -17.31
CA LEU A 69 -13.39 11.46 -16.17
C LEU A 69 -13.03 9.98 -16.07
N MET A 70 -13.10 9.24 -17.18
CA MET A 70 -12.73 7.82 -17.22
C MET A 70 -11.25 7.60 -16.90
N THR A 71 -10.35 8.45 -17.42
CA THR A 71 -8.92 8.34 -17.10
C THR A 71 -8.64 8.65 -15.64
N VAL A 72 -9.24 9.69 -15.07
CA VAL A 72 -9.11 10.00 -13.63
C VAL A 72 -9.65 8.86 -12.79
N LEU A 73 -10.84 8.33 -13.10
CA LEU A 73 -11.47 7.24 -12.35
C LEU A 73 -10.63 5.94 -12.38
N THR A 74 -9.94 5.65 -13.48
CA THR A 74 -9.06 4.47 -13.59
C THR A 74 -7.73 4.65 -12.88
N LEU A 75 -7.18 5.86 -12.81
CA LEU A 75 -5.89 6.14 -12.16
C LEU A 75 -6.02 6.40 -10.65
N LEU A 76 -7.19 6.89 -10.20
CA LEU A 76 -7.41 7.28 -8.80
C LEU A 76 -7.10 6.17 -7.79
N PRO A 77 -7.51 4.88 -7.97
CA PRO A 77 -7.16 3.83 -7.03
C PRO A 77 -5.65 3.61 -6.91
N SER A 78 -4.92 3.72 -8.03
CA SER A 78 -3.46 3.57 -8.02
C SER A 78 -2.78 4.69 -7.24
N PHE A 79 -3.22 5.94 -7.41
CA PHE A 79 -2.72 7.07 -6.63
C PHE A 79 -2.99 6.90 -5.14
N LEU A 80 -4.20 6.50 -4.77
CA LEU A 80 -4.55 6.28 -3.36
C LEU A 80 -3.68 5.19 -2.71
N ILE A 81 -3.45 4.06 -3.41
CA ILE A 81 -2.59 2.99 -2.91
C ILE A 81 -1.14 3.49 -2.73
N MET A 82 -0.64 4.33 -3.64
CA MET A 82 0.71 4.90 -3.55
C MET A 82 0.90 5.86 -2.37
N MET A 83 -0.17 6.48 -1.85
CA MET A 83 -0.13 7.36 -0.68
C MET A 83 -0.25 6.60 0.65
N THR A 84 -0.27 5.26 0.62
CA THR A 84 -0.41 4.41 1.81
C THR A 84 0.88 3.62 2.09
N SER A 85 0.88 2.87 3.19
CA SER A 85 1.96 1.96 3.55
C SER A 85 2.16 0.77 2.58
N PHE A 86 1.28 0.58 1.61
CA PHE A 86 1.25 -0.57 0.71
C PHE A 86 2.56 -0.78 -0.05
N VAL A 87 3.15 0.31 -0.56
CA VAL A 87 4.36 0.24 -1.40
C VAL A 87 5.55 -0.34 -0.64
N ARG A 88 5.79 0.12 0.59
CA ARG A 88 6.85 -0.42 1.46
C ARG A 88 6.64 -1.91 1.70
N ILE A 89 5.43 -2.29 2.06
CA ILE A 89 5.08 -3.68 2.41
C ILE A 89 5.28 -4.61 1.23
N ILE A 90 4.76 -4.29 0.06
CA ILE A 90 4.83 -5.17 -1.12
C ILE A 90 6.27 -5.36 -1.61
N ILE A 91 7.11 -4.32 -1.52
CA ILE A 91 8.51 -4.40 -1.90
C ILE A 91 9.29 -5.29 -0.91
N VAL A 92 9.11 -5.08 0.40
CA VAL A 92 9.77 -5.90 1.41
C VAL A 92 9.39 -7.38 1.28
N LEU A 93 8.10 -7.70 1.10
CA LEU A 93 7.63 -9.05 0.89
C LEU A 93 8.16 -9.67 -0.41
N SER A 94 8.30 -8.87 -1.47
CA SER A 94 8.87 -9.33 -2.74
C SER A 94 10.36 -9.64 -2.62
N LEU A 95 11.12 -8.80 -1.89
CA LEU A 95 12.53 -9.02 -1.61
C LEU A 95 12.74 -10.24 -0.69
N LEU A 96 11.88 -10.42 0.31
CA LEU A 96 11.90 -11.60 1.17
C LEU A 96 11.71 -12.90 0.35
N ARG A 97 10.73 -12.94 -0.55
CA ARG A 97 10.52 -14.10 -1.44
C ARG A 97 11.77 -14.41 -2.28
N GLN A 98 12.43 -13.38 -2.80
CA GLN A 98 13.69 -13.55 -3.54
C GLN A 98 14.82 -14.06 -2.64
N ALA A 99 14.92 -13.53 -1.41
CA ALA A 99 15.94 -13.94 -0.43
C ALA A 99 15.87 -15.44 -0.07
N ILE A 100 14.64 -15.95 0.12
CA ILE A 100 14.40 -17.38 0.40
C ILE A 100 14.78 -18.27 -0.80
N GLY A 101 14.80 -17.70 -2.02
CA GLY A 101 15.16 -18.43 -3.24
C GLY A 101 13.96 -19.09 -3.93
N THR A 102 12.74 -18.85 -3.47
CA THR A 102 11.50 -19.34 -4.10
C THR A 102 11.04 -18.34 -5.16
N ALA A 103 11.33 -18.62 -6.44
CA ALA A 103 11.05 -17.67 -7.53
C ALA A 103 9.55 -17.35 -7.71
N GLN A 104 8.65 -18.28 -7.34
CA GLN A 104 7.21 -18.14 -7.61
C GLN A 104 6.29 -18.43 -6.42
N THR A 105 6.83 -18.83 -5.27
CA THR A 105 6.04 -19.17 -4.08
C THR A 105 6.43 -18.28 -2.90
N PRO A 106 5.48 -17.56 -2.26
CA PRO A 106 4.04 -17.45 -2.56
C PRO A 106 3.75 -16.71 -3.88
N PRO A 107 2.60 -16.99 -4.55
CA PRO A 107 2.18 -16.27 -5.75
C PRO A 107 2.01 -14.77 -5.50
N ASN A 108 2.18 -13.94 -6.55
CA ASN A 108 2.05 -12.49 -6.44
C ASN A 108 0.71 -12.05 -5.82
N GLN A 109 -0.38 -12.73 -6.15
CA GLN A 109 -1.72 -12.43 -5.63
C GLN A 109 -1.78 -12.55 -4.09
N VAL A 110 -1.09 -13.57 -3.53
CA VAL A 110 -1.02 -13.78 -2.08
C VAL A 110 -0.22 -12.65 -1.42
N LEU A 111 0.92 -12.26 -2.00
CA LEU A 111 1.73 -11.15 -1.48
C LEU A 111 0.96 -9.82 -1.54
N VAL A 112 0.27 -9.55 -2.65
CA VAL A 112 -0.58 -8.37 -2.80
C VAL A 112 -1.72 -8.39 -1.76
N GLY A 113 -2.36 -9.54 -1.56
CA GLY A 113 -3.41 -9.69 -0.55
C GLY A 113 -2.90 -9.39 0.86
N ILE A 114 -1.76 -9.98 1.25
CA ILE A 114 -1.15 -9.71 2.57
C ILE A 114 -0.78 -8.23 2.70
N ALA A 115 -0.15 -7.65 1.66
CA ALA A 115 0.25 -6.24 1.68
C ALA A 115 -0.96 -5.31 1.82
N LEU A 116 -2.08 -5.63 1.16
CA LEU A 116 -3.34 -4.88 1.26
C LEU A 116 -3.92 -4.93 2.68
N PHE A 117 -4.08 -6.14 3.23
CA PHE A 117 -4.62 -6.29 4.58
C PHE A 117 -3.76 -5.61 5.63
N LEU A 118 -2.43 -5.75 5.52
CA LEU A 118 -1.51 -5.12 6.46
C LEU A 118 -1.52 -3.59 6.30
N SER A 119 -1.62 -3.10 5.05
CA SER A 119 -1.74 -1.66 4.77
C SER A 119 -3.03 -1.09 5.37
N ILE A 120 -4.18 -1.75 5.20
CA ILE A 120 -5.44 -1.31 5.82
C ILE A 120 -5.33 -1.30 7.35
N PHE A 121 -4.66 -2.29 7.93
CA PHE A 121 -4.44 -2.36 9.37
C PHE A 121 -3.58 -1.19 9.87
N ILE A 122 -2.47 -0.89 9.21
CA ILE A 122 -1.58 0.22 9.55
C ILE A 122 -2.26 1.57 9.33
N MET A 123 -3.01 1.72 8.23
CA MET A 123 -3.74 2.94 7.88
C MET A 123 -5.05 3.12 8.67
N SER A 124 -5.43 2.17 9.51
CA SER A 124 -6.68 2.21 10.28
C SER A 124 -6.92 3.53 11.02
N PRO A 125 -5.95 4.13 11.77
CA PRO A 125 -6.16 5.41 12.42
C PRO A 125 -6.40 6.56 11.42
N VAL A 126 -5.64 6.60 10.32
CA VAL A 126 -5.79 7.61 9.26
C VAL A 126 -7.16 7.50 8.59
N LEU A 127 -7.59 6.28 8.27
CA LEU A 127 -8.91 6.02 7.67
C LEU A 127 -10.04 6.40 8.62
N GLN A 128 -9.84 6.22 9.92
CA GLN A 128 -10.81 6.62 10.91
C GLN A 128 -10.95 8.13 11.01
N SER A 129 -9.84 8.89 11.02
CA SER A 129 -9.88 10.35 11.00
C SER A 129 -10.59 10.86 9.73
N ILE A 130 -10.30 10.29 8.56
CA ILE A 130 -11.00 10.64 7.30
C ILE A 130 -12.52 10.39 7.43
N TYR A 131 -12.90 9.27 8.04
CA TYR A 131 -14.31 8.93 8.22
C TYR A 131 -15.03 9.91 9.16
N ASP A 132 -14.41 10.25 10.30
CA ASP A 132 -15.01 11.08 11.33
C ASP A 132 -15.00 12.57 10.95
N ASP A 133 -13.91 13.07 10.37
CA ASP A 133 -13.69 14.51 10.13
C ASP A 133 -14.19 14.97 8.75
N ALA A 134 -14.22 14.08 7.76
CA ALA A 134 -14.61 14.44 6.39
C ALA A 134 -15.89 13.74 5.92
N LEU A 135 -15.92 12.39 5.98
CA LEU A 135 -17.01 11.62 5.39
C LEU A 135 -18.32 11.76 6.19
N THR A 136 -18.27 11.69 7.50
CA THR A 136 -19.46 11.80 8.36
C THR A 136 -20.12 13.17 8.28
N PRO A 137 -19.41 14.32 8.35
CA PRO A 137 -19.99 15.63 8.16
C PRO A 137 -20.57 15.83 6.75
N TYR A 138 -19.89 15.31 5.71
CA TYR A 138 -20.38 15.36 4.34
C TYR A 138 -21.70 14.57 4.17
N MET A 139 -21.79 13.36 4.73
CA MET A 139 -23.01 12.55 4.67
C MET A 139 -24.20 13.15 5.45
N ASN A 140 -23.90 14.02 6.41
CA ASN A 140 -24.90 14.75 7.18
C ASN A 140 -25.23 16.14 6.60
N ASP A 141 -24.80 16.42 5.35
CA ASP A 141 -24.99 17.72 4.68
C ASP A 141 -24.46 18.94 5.48
N GLN A 142 -23.42 18.73 6.29
CA GLN A 142 -22.81 19.78 7.13
C GLN A 142 -21.69 20.54 6.40
N ILE A 143 -21.04 19.89 5.43
CA ILE A 143 -19.96 20.46 4.63
C ILE A 143 -20.17 20.15 3.14
N GLU A 144 -19.57 20.96 2.27
CA GLU A 144 -19.58 20.74 0.83
C GLU A 144 -18.57 19.67 0.40
N ALA A 145 -18.74 19.10 -0.80
CA ALA A 145 -17.85 18.05 -1.33
C ALA A 145 -16.39 18.52 -1.46
N THR A 146 -16.17 19.78 -1.80
CA THR A 146 -14.82 20.39 -1.90
C THR A 146 -14.12 20.45 -0.56
N GLU A 147 -14.82 20.88 0.47
CA GLU A 147 -14.33 20.96 1.85
C GLU A 147 -14.07 19.53 2.40
N ALA A 148 -14.95 18.58 2.12
CA ALA A 148 -14.76 17.19 2.53
C ALA A 148 -13.48 16.57 1.93
N VAL A 149 -13.14 16.89 0.68
CA VAL A 149 -11.91 16.43 0.03
C VAL A 149 -10.66 17.06 0.70
N GLU A 150 -10.71 18.34 1.05
CA GLU A 150 -9.61 18.99 1.76
C GLU A 150 -9.40 18.39 3.14
N LEU A 151 -10.46 18.21 3.92
CA LEU A 151 -10.41 17.57 5.24
C LEU A 151 -9.95 16.10 5.17
N ALA A 152 -10.30 15.38 4.11
CA ALA A 152 -9.82 14.01 3.91
C ALA A 152 -8.33 13.95 3.52
N ALA A 153 -7.80 15.00 2.91
CA ALA A 153 -6.38 15.07 2.51
C ALA A 153 -5.45 15.32 3.71
N ASP A 154 -5.90 15.97 4.76
CA ASP A 154 -5.06 16.33 5.91
C ASP A 154 -4.51 15.13 6.68
N PRO A 155 -5.29 14.11 7.08
CA PRO A 155 -4.76 12.90 7.74
C PRO A 155 -3.79 12.12 6.85
N LEU A 156 -4.00 12.11 5.52
CA LEU A 156 -3.06 11.49 4.57
C LEU A 156 -1.76 12.29 4.49
N ARG A 157 -1.84 13.62 4.48
CA ARG A 157 -0.67 14.51 4.52
C ARG A 157 0.16 14.27 5.77
N GLU A 158 -0.48 14.23 6.93
CA GLU A 158 0.18 14.00 8.22
C GLU A 158 0.88 12.64 8.22
N PHE A 159 0.22 11.59 7.77
CA PHE A 159 0.82 10.26 7.63
C PHE A 159 2.04 10.28 6.71
N MET A 160 1.93 10.88 5.52
CA MET A 160 3.04 10.94 4.57
C MET A 160 4.22 11.76 5.12
N LEU A 161 3.97 12.89 5.78
CA LEU A 161 5.01 13.70 6.41
C LEU A 161 5.74 12.92 7.51
N ALA A 162 5.00 12.21 8.36
CA ALA A 162 5.59 11.40 9.44
C ALA A 162 6.50 10.27 8.92
N GLN A 163 6.27 9.78 7.70
CA GLN A 163 7.04 8.69 7.10
C GLN A 163 8.11 9.15 6.09
N THR A 164 8.09 10.43 5.69
CA THR A 164 9.03 10.98 4.71
C THR A 164 10.24 11.57 5.42
N ARG A 165 11.42 11.29 4.90
CA ARG A 165 12.67 11.90 5.40
C ARG A 165 12.75 13.35 4.94
N GLU A 166 13.19 14.24 5.83
CA GLU A 166 13.38 15.66 5.52
C GLU A 166 14.33 15.86 4.31
N GLU A 167 15.38 15.04 4.20
CA GLU A 167 16.31 15.08 3.07
C GLU A 167 15.59 14.84 1.73
N ASP A 168 14.68 13.87 1.67
CA ASP A 168 13.96 13.51 0.45
C ASP A 168 12.96 14.64 0.09
N VAL A 169 12.31 15.27 1.07
CA VAL A 169 11.47 16.47 0.85
C VAL A 169 12.31 17.62 0.30
N GLY A 170 13.49 17.88 0.91
CA GLY A 170 14.41 18.94 0.48
C GLY A 170 14.80 18.83 -0.98
N VAL A 171 15.11 17.62 -1.47
CA VAL A 171 15.46 17.39 -2.88
C VAL A 171 14.32 17.81 -3.82
N PHE A 172 13.06 17.48 -3.50
CA PHE A 172 11.93 17.84 -4.35
C PHE A 172 11.55 19.31 -4.25
N LEU A 173 11.82 19.96 -3.12
CA LEU A 173 11.69 21.42 -2.97
C LEU A 173 12.71 22.14 -3.87
N ASP A 174 13.96 21.70 -3.87
CA ASP A 174 15.01 22.26 -4.72
C ASP A 174 14.69 22.09 -6.20
N ILE A 175 14.20 20.91 -6.61
CA ILE A 175 13.80 20.65 -8.00
C ILE A 175 12.63 21.54 -8.45
N SER A 176 11.70 21.84 -7.52
CA SER A 176 10.51 22.65 -7.82
C SER A 176 10.75 24.15 -7.70
N ASP A 177 11.96 24.58 -7.30
CA ASP A 177 12.31 25.97 -6.98
C ASP A 177 11.33 26.63 -5.98
N THR A 178 10.79 25.80 -5.07
CA THR A 178 9.80 26.22 -4.08
C THR A 178 10.52 26.50 -2.75
N GLN A 179 10.50 27.76 -2.31
CA GLN A 179 10.98 28.12 -0.98
C GLN A 179 9.84 27.94 0.03
N LEU A 180 10.05 27.10 1.04
CA LEU A 180 9.13 27.00 2.16
C LEU A 180 9.36 28.19 3.09
N GLU A 181 8.34 29.02 3.27
CA GLU A 181 8.29 30.03 4.31
C GLU A 181 7.81 29.40 5.62
N GLY A 182 8.60 28.53 6.26
CA GLY A 182 8.26 27.95 7.56
C GLY A 182 8.34 26.43 7.69
N ASP A 183 7.32 25.83 8.28
CA ASP A 183 7.27 24.44 8.68
C ASP A 183 6.98 23.48 7.49
N TYR A 184 7.56 22.28 7.54
CA TYR A 184 7.31 21.20 6.57
C TYR A 184 5.83 20.78 6.45
N SER A 185 4.99 21.13 7.43
CA SER A 185 3.53 20.87 7.38
C SER A 185 2.83 21.57 6.21
N THR A 186 3.43 22.64 5.66
CA THR A 186 2.87 23.43 4.55
C THR A 186 3.30 22.95 3.16
N VAL A 187 4.09 21.86 3.07
CA VAL A 187 4.55 21.32 1.79
C VAL A 187 3.37 20.94 0.89
N PRO A 188 3.32 21.43 -0.36
CA PRO A 188 2.27 21.04 -1.30
C PRO A 188 2.25 19.53 -1.56
N MET A 189 1.05 18.95 -1.73
CA MET A 189 0.89 17.53 -2.02
C MET A 189 1.64 17.08 -3.29
N SER A 190 1.77 17.95 -4.27
CA SER A 190 2.52 17.71 -5.52
C SER A 190 4.01 17.45 -5.29
N ILE A 191 4.58 17.97 -4.22
CA ILE A 191 5.97 17.77 -3.78
C ILE A 191 6.05 16.62 -2.79
N LEU A 192 5.10 16.55 -1.86
CA LEU A 192 5.09 15.55 -0.81
C LEU A 192 4.91 14.13 -1.34
N ILE A 193 4.01 13.90 -2.31
CA ILE A 193 3.75 12.56 -2.84
C ILE A 193 5.00 11.92 -3.45
N PRO A 194 5.75 12.56 -4.39
CA PRO A 194 6.97 11.97 -4.93
C PRO A 194 8.09 11.86 -3.88
N ALA A 195 8.20 12.79 -2.94
CA ALA A 195 9.15 12.70 -1.84
C ALA A 195 8.85 11.49 -0.94
N PHE A 196 7.59 11.31 -0.55
CA PHE A 196 7.11 10.16 0.20
C PHE A 196 7.42 8.83 -0.53
N MET A 197 7.07 8.73 -1.81
CA MET A 197 7.33 7.53 -2.60
C MET A 197 8.82 7.18 -2.65
N THR A 198 9.70 8.18 -2.81
CA THR A 198 11.16 7.99 -2.82
C THR A 198 11.66 7.52 -1.45
N SER A 199 11.15 8.11 -0.37
CA SER A 199 11.48 7.74 1.00
C SER A 199 11.00 6.32 1.34
N GLU A 200 9.80 5.95 0.91
CA GLU A 200 9.23 4.60 1.07
C GLU A 200 10.05 3.54 0.33
N LEU A 201 10.47 3.83 -0.91
CA LEU A 201 11.35 2.95 -1.68
C LEU A 201 12.68 2.73 -0.96
N LYS A 202 13.32 3.80 -0.51
CA LYS A 202 14.61 3.74 0.19
C LYS A 202 14.50 2.92 1.49
N THR A 203 13.44 3.14 2.26
CA THR A 203 13.16 2.40 3.49
C THR A 203 12.87 0.92 3.21
N ALA A 204 12.03 0.63 2.21
CA ALA A 204 11.70 -0.73 1.81
C ALA A 204 12.94 -1.52 1.37
N PHE A 205 13.82 -0.90 0.57
CA PHE A 205 15.07 -1.53 0.15
C PHE A 205 16.03 -1.73 1.32
N THR A 206 16.10 -0.79 2.26
CA THR A 206 16.93 -0.93 3.47
C THR A 206 16.46 -2.11 4.31
N ILE A 207 15.17 -2.21 4.61
CA ILE A 207 14.59 -3.34 5.35
C ILE A 207 14.80 -4.65 4.59
N GLY A 208 14.49 -4.66 3.28
CA GLY A 208 14.67 -5.83 2.44
C GLY A 208 16.12 -6.31 2.37
N PHE A 209 17.07 -5.39 2.30
CA PHE A 209 18.51 -5.71 2.34
C PHE A 209 18.91 -6.36 3.67
N LEU A 210 18.48 -5.81 4.80
CA LEU A 210 18.75 -6.39 6.11
C LEU A 210 18.17 -7.82 6.23
N LEU A 211 16.95 -8.03 5.71
CA LEU A 211 16.34 -9.35 5.66
C LEU A 211 17.08 -10.32 4.71
N TYR A 212 17.75 -9.79 3.69
CA TYR A 212 18.48 -10.60 2.71
C TYR A 212 19.79 -11.17 3.27
N ILE A 213 20.47 -10.46 4.19
CA ILE A 213 21.79 -10.82 4.72
C ILE A 213 21.86 -12.27 5.25
N PRO A 214 20.97 -12.75 6.15
CA PRO A 214 21.08 -14.10 6.68
C PRO A 214 20.98 -15.18 5.59
N PHE A 215 20.19 -14.94 4.56
CA PHE A 215 20.03 -15.88 3.45
C PHE A 215 21.25 -15.92 2.52
N VAL A 216 21.92 -14.77 2.31
CA VAL A 216 23.21 -14.73 1.58
C VAL A 216 24.31 -15.48 2.34
N ILE A 217 24.35 -15.39 3.65
CA ILE A 217 25.32 -16.13 4.47
C ILE A 217 25.12 -17.64 4.27
N ILE A 218 23.87 -18.12 4.26
CA ILE A 218 23.59 -19.53 3.98
C ILE A 218 24.07 -19.94 2.58
N ASP A 219 23.82 -19.10 1.57
CA ASP A 219 24.30 -19.37 0.20
C ASP A 219 25.81 -19.49 0.15
N LEU A 220 26.54 -18.58 0.81
CA LEU A 220 28.01 -18.58 0.84
C LEU A 220 28.56 -19.82 1.55
N VAL A 221 27.96 -20.22 2.68
CA VAL A 221 28.37 -21.42 3.42
C VAL A 221 28.16 -22.67 2.56
N VAL A 222 26.97 -22.82 1.95
CA VAL A 222 26.66 -23.96 1.08
C VAL A 222 27.58 -23.99 -0.13
N ALA A 223 27.83 -22.84 -0.76
CA ALA A 223 28.73 -22.74 -1.91
C ALA A 223 30.17 -23.15 -1.53
N SER A 224 30.69 -22.70 -0.38
CA SER A 224 32.04 -23.05 0.07
C SER A 224 32.20 -24.54 0.34
N VAL A 225 31.18 -25.18 0.93
CA VAL A 225 31.16 -26.64 1.16
C VAL A 225 31.17 -27.40 -0.15
N LEU A 226 30.29 -27.04 -1.10
CA LEU A 226 30.20 -27.70 -2.41
C LEU A 226 31.51 -27.59 -3.20
N MET A 227 32.15 -26.39 -3.18
CA MET A 227 33.44 -26.18 -3.84
C MET A 227 34.53 -27.02 -3.19
N SER A 228 34.55 -27.16 -1.85
CA SER A 228 35.53 -27.98 -1.15
C SER A 228 35.42 -29.48 -1.48
N MET A 229 34.20 -29.93 -1.78
CA MET A 229 33.92 -31.32 -2.23
C MET A 229 34.17 -31.52 -3.74
N GLY A 230 34.58 -30.51 -4.48
CA GLY A 230 34.82 -30.60 -5.93
C GLY A 230 33.55 -30.60 -6.78
N MET A 231 32.37 -30.31 -6.20
CA MET A 231 31.07 -30.36 -6.88
C MET A 231 30.76 -29.04 -7.60
N MET A 232 31.64 -28.61 -8.53
CA MET A 232 31.51 -27.31 -9.22
C MET A 232 30.33 -27.22 -10.19
N MET A 233 29.76 -28.35 -10.62
CA MET A 233 28.63 -28.36 -11.58
C MET A 233 27.25 -28.21 -10.92
N LEU A 234 27.16 -28.31 -9.61
CA LEU A 234 25.89 -28.14 -8.89
C LEU A 234 25.66 -26.68 -8.54
N SER A 235 24.45 -26.19 -8.82
CA SER A 235 24.06 -24.83 -8.43
C SER A 235 23.92 -24.73 -6.91
N PRO A 236 24.73 -23.89 -6.21
CA PRO A 236 24.64 -23.72 -4.77
C PRO A 236 23.24 -23.25 -4.31
N MET A 237 22.59 -22.40 -5.11
CA MET A 237 21.26 -21.87 -4.82
C MET A 237 20.18 -22.95 -4.69
N MET A 238 20.26 -24.00 -5.54
CA MET A 238 19.30 -25.11 -5.49
C MET A 238 19.46 -25.94 -4.21
N ILE A 239 20.69 -26.07 -3.71
CA ILE A 239 20.99 -26.85 -2.51
C ILE A 239 20.74 -26.03 -1.24
N SER A 240 20.97 -24.71 -1.26
CA SER A 240 20.75 -23.84 -0.12
C SER A 240 19.26 -23.58 0.18
N MET A 241 18.39 -23.66 -0.84
CA MET A 241 16.97 -23.33 -0.69
C MET A 241 16.24 -24.11 0.42
N PRO A 242 16.40 -25.45 0.56
CA PRO A 242 15.79 -26.19 1.68
C PRO A 242 16.28 -25.71 3.06
N PHE A 243 17.56 -25.36 3.19
CA PHE A 243 18.11 -24.86 4.45
C PHE A 243 17.55 -23.47 4.80
N LYS A 244 17.40 -22.59 3.79
CA LYS A 244 16.79 -21.27 3.96
C LYS A 244 15.33 -21.40 4.42
N LEU A 245 14.54 -22.26 3.78
CA LEU A 245 13.17 -22.52 4.16
C LEU A 245 13.06 -23.07 5.59
N MET A 246 13.90 -24.05 5.92
CA MET A 246 13.91 -24.64 7.26
C MET A 246 14.23 -23.59 8.32
N LEU A 247 15.28 -22.79 8.12
CA LEU A 247 15.66 -21.72 9.04
C LEU A 247 14.53 -20.68 9.18
N PHE A 248 13.90 -20.27 8.07
CA PHE A 248 12.83 -19.29 8.08
C PHE A 248 11.61 -19.80 8.86
N VAL A 249 11.25 -21.07 8.70
CA VAL A 249 10.14 -21.69 9.45
C VAL A 249 10.49 -21.85 10.93
N LEU A 250 11.70 -22.32 11.26
CA LEU A 250 12.12 -22.50 12.67
C LEU A 250 12.21 -21.19 13.45
N ALA A 251 12.50 -20.08 12.75
CA ALA A 251 12.59 -18.75 13.36
C ALA A 251 11.25 -18.02 13.40
N ASP A 252 10.12 -18.65 13.05
CA ASP A 252 8.83 -17.96 12.86
C ASP A 252 8.93 -16.74 11.93
N GLY A 253 9.68 -16.88 10.84
CA GLY A 253 10.09 -15.78 9.97
C GLY A 253 8.93 -14.92 9.46
N TRP A 254 7.75 -15.51 9.18
CA TRP A 254 6.59 -14.73 8.76
C TRP A 254 6.13 -13.76 9.85
N LEU A 255 6.03 -14.21 11.10
CA LEU A 255 5.63 -13.36 12.22
C LEU A 255 6.64 -12.24 12.46
N LEU A 256 7.93 -12.57 12.46
CA LEU A 256 9.01 -11.58 12.65
C LEU A 256 9.00 -10.51 11.56
N VAL A 257 8.80 -10.90 10.30
CA VAL A 257 8.74 -9.97 9.17
C VAL A 257 7.52 -9.05 9.28
N MET A 258 6.33 -9.60 9.59
CA MET A 258 5.13 -8.79 9.77
C MET A 258 5.28 -7.80 10.93
N GLN A 259 5.84 -8.23 12.06
CA GLN A 259 6.13 -7.36 13.20
C GLN A 259 7.13 -6.27 12.84
N SER A 260 8.23 -6.62 12.15
CA SER A 260 9.25 -5.66 11.73
C SER A 260 8.71 -4.60 10.79
N ILE A 261 7.90 -5.01 9.81
CA ILE A 261 7.26 -4.08 8.87
C ILE A 261 6.31 -3.16 9.62
N THR A 262 5.44 -3.69 10.49
CA THR A 262 4.48 -2.88 11.26
C THR A 262 5.20 -1.90 12.18
N ALA A 263 6.21 -2.37 12.91
CA ALA A 263 7.02 -1.53 13.79
C ALA A 263 7.75 -0.40 13.05
N SER A 264 8.08 -0.58 11.77
CA SER A 264 8.72 0.46 10.96
C SER A 264 7.83 1.68 10.66
N PHE A 265 6.53 1.60 10.95
CA PHE A 265 5.59 2.73 10.80
C PHE A 265 5.23 3.39 12.14
N THR A 266 5.53 2.74 13.26
CA THR A 266 5.18 3.22 14.61
C THR A 266 6.38 3.75 15.40
N GLY A 267 7.59 3.69 14.79
CA GLY A 267 8.87 4.05 15.42
C GLY A 267 9.27 5.48 15.21
#